data_0822e4bfe3a058194a3b51914507d10c
#
_entry.id   0822e4bfe3a058194a3b51914507d10c
#
_cell.length_a   1.000
_cell.length_b   1.000
_cell.length_c   1.000
_cell.angle_alpha   90.00
_cell.angle_beta   90.00
_cell.angle_gamma   90.00
#
_symmetry.space_group_name_H-M   'P 1'
#
loop_
_entity.id
_entity.type
_entity.pdbx_description
1 polymer ?
#
loop_
_entity_poly.entity_id
_entity_poly.type
_entity_poly.pdbx_seq_one_letter_code
_entity_poly.pdbx_strand_id
1 'polypeptide(L)'
;MTRWIRLAAPAALVSTIVPPAYAVQYLSIVQAQKQAFPSATSFAQADVRSWKAQSGGTVLGLFVVDHVIGKHLYIDYSVALDPGGRIKRVDILQYRESYGGEVRETSWLAQFVGKSGASALKVDQDIRNISGATLSSHHVTEGVKRILAAYGNHVR
;
A
#
# COMPACT_ATOMS: atom_id res chain seq x y z
N MET A 1 -56.66 -20.87 41.49
CA MET A 1 -55.96 -19.58 41.33
C MET A 1 -54.54 -19.87 40.80
N THR A 2 -54.35 -19.80 39.51
CA THR A 2 -53.04 -20.15 38.87
C THR A 2 -52.34 -18.84 38.46
N ARG A 3 -51.27 -18.48 39.19
CA ARG A 3 -50.47 -17.30 38.91
C ARG A 3 -49.48 -17.65 37.77
N TRP A 4 -49.65 -17.00 36.63
CA TRP A 4 -48.74 -17.02 35.51
C TRP A 4 -47.55 -16.09 35.80
N ILE A 5 -46.36 -16.63 36.04
CA ILE A 5 -45.11 -15.88 36.13
C ILE A 5 -44.62 -15.64 34.71
N ARG A 6 -44.68 -14.38 34.25
CA ARG A 6 -44.07 -13.94 32.98
C ARG A 6 -42.58 -13.75 33.27
N LEU A 7 -41.79 -14.65 32.72
CA LEU A 7 -40.31 -14.49 32.66
C LEU A 7 -40.02 -13.47 31.54
N ALA A 8 -39.58 -12.29 31.92
CA ALA A 8 -39.06 -11.29 31.00
C ALA A 8 -37.60 -11.74 30.59
N ALA A 9 -37.39 -12.04 29.33
CA ALA A 9 -36.05 -12.30 28.81
C ALA A 9 -35.28 -10.97 28.74
N PRO A 10 -34.01 -10.97 29.18
CA PRO A 10 -33.18 -9.77 29.03
C PRO A 10 -32.86 -9.53 27.55
N ALA A 11 -33.20 -8.35 27.06
CA ALA A 11 -32.76 -7.90 25.73
C ALA A 11 -31.25 -7.71 25.76
N ALA A 12 -30.53 -8.60 25.08
CA ALA A 12 -29.11 -8.44 24.87
C ALA A 12 -28.88 -7.25 23.91
N LEU A 13 -28.32 -6.16 24.44
CA LEU A 13 -27.83 -5.06 23.63
C LEU A 13 -26.61 -5.57 22.82
N VAL A 14 -26.84 -5.93 21.57
CA VAL A 14 -25.76 -6.18 20.61
C VAL A 14 -25.13 -4.84 20.27
N SER A 15 -24.01 -4.54 20.93
CA SER A 15 -23.18 -3.38 20.58
C SER A 15 -22.51 -3.67 19.25
N THR A 16 -23.07 -3.19 18.15
CA THR A 16 -22.41 -3.23 16.85
C THR A 16 -21.24 -2.24 16.88
N ILE A 17 -20.03 -2.76 17.00
CA ILE A 17 -18.82 -1.99 16.79
C ILE A 17 -18.80 -1.66 15.28
N VAL A 18 -19.25 -0.45 14.91
CA VAL A 18 -19.11 0.06 13.57
C VAL A 18 -17.61 0.40 13.41
N PRO A 19 -16.86 -0.28 12.53
CA PRO A 19 -15.49 0.11 12.26
C PRO A 19 -15.49 1.54 11.70
N PRO A 20 -14.44 2.34 11.98
CA PRO A 20 -14.38 3.69 11.45
C PRO A 20 -14.51 3.66 9.92
N ALA A 21 -15.51 4.35 9.41
CA ALA A 21 -15.98 4.27 8.01
C ALA A 21 -14.95 4.76 6.97
N TYR A 22 -13.73 5.15 7.39
CA TYR A 22 -12.76 5.85 6.55
C TYR A 22 -11.51 5.05 6.20
N ALA A 23 -11.24 3.91 6.84
CA ALA A 23 -10.06 3.09 6.51
C ALA A 23 -10.43 2.03 5.48
N VAL A 24 -10.14 2.28 4.21
CA VAL A 24 -10.35 1.29 3.14
C VAL A 24 -9.04 0.54 2.89
N GLN A 25 -9.05 -0.77 3.16
CA GLN A 25 -7.98 -1.66 2.74
C GLN A 25 -8.26 -2.13 1.32
N TYR A 26 -7.36 -1.82 0.37
CA TYR A 26 -7.49 -2.20 -1.03
C TYR A 26 -6.80 -3.52 -1.35
N LEU A 27 -5.60 -3.73 -0.79
CA LEU A 27 -4.79 -4.93 -0.98
C LEU A 27 -4.14 -5.34 0.33
N SER A 28 -4.12 -6.64 0.61
CA SER A 28 -3.20 -7.18 1.61
C SER A 28 -1.78 -7.22 1.05
N ILE A 29 -0.78 -7.28 1.93
CA ILE A 29 0.64 -7.43 1.53
C ILE A 29 0.81 -8.64 0.60
N VAL A 30 0.21 -9.78 0.94
CA VAL A 30 0.31 -11.01 0.15
C VAL A 30 -0.30 -10.86 -1.25
N GLN A 31 -1.42 -10.15 -1.36
CA GLN A 31 -2.03 -9.87 -2.67
C GLN A 31 -1.15 -8.96 -3.50
N ALA A 32 -0.61 -7.88 -2.91
CA ALA A 32 0.29 -6.95 -3.59
C ALA A 32 1.59 -7.65 -4.04
N GLN A 33 2.17 -8.50 -3.20
CA GLN A 33 3.34 -9.33 -3.54
C GLN A 33 3.06 -10.22 -4.77
N LYS A 34 1.94 -10.94 -4.78
CA LYS A 34 1.54 -11.80 -5.90
C LYS A 34 1.28 -11.02 -7.19
N GLN A 35 0.69 -9.83 -7.09
CA GLN A 35 0.47 -8.96 -8.25
C GLN A 35 1.79 -8.40 -8.79
N ALA A 36 2.72 -8.04 -7.94
CA ALA A 36 4.01 -7.49 -8.33
C ALA A 36 4.94 -8.57 -8.93
N PHE A 37 4.91 -9.78 -8.37
CA PHE A 37 5.77 -10.89 -8.76
C PHE A 37 4.96 -12.18 -8.94
N PRO A 38 4.15 -12.30 -10.00
CA PRO A 38 3.27 -13.46 -10.20
C PRO A 38 4.02 -14.79 -10.37
N SER A 39 5.28 -14.76 -10.83
CA SER A 39 6.14 -15.94 -10.98
C SER A 39 6.97 -16.27 -9.72
N ALA A 40 6.87 -15.48 -8.65
CA ALA A 40 7.59 -15.76 -7.41
C ALA A 40 6.97 -16.97 -6.70
N THR A 41 7.84 -17.90 -6.30
CA THR A 41 7.47 -19.07 -5.50
C THR A 41 7.61 -18.83 -4.00
N SER A 42 8.41 -17.82 -3.61
CA SER A 42 8.62 -17.45 -2.22
C SER A 42 8.95 -15.96 -2.07
N PHE A 43 8.70 -15.45 -0.86
CA PHE A 43 9.06 -14.10 -0.43
C PHE A 43 9.85 -14.23 0.87
N ALA A 44 11.18 -14.10 0.78
CA ALA A 44 12.07 -14.15 1.92
C ALA A 44 12.18 -12.76 2.54
N GLN A 45 11.87 -12.63 3.82
CA GLN A 45 12.00 -11.35 4.53
C GLN A 45 13.47 -10.90 4.53
N ALA A 46 13.73 -9.71 4.02
CA ALA A 46 15.06 -9.10 3.98
C ALA A 46 15.27 -8.13 5.14
N ASP A 47 14.25 -7.39 5.51
CA ASP A 47 14.17 -6.56 6.72
C ASP A 47 12.72 -6.44 7.21
N VAL A 48 12.47 -5.56 8.18
CA VAL A 48 11.14 -5.38 8.82
C VAL A 48 10.03 -5.06 7.81
N ARG A 49 10.38 -4.40 6.69
CA ARG A 49 9.43 -3.89 5.70
C ARG A 49 9.73 -4.31 4.27
N SER A 50 10.67 -5.23 4.08
CA SER A 50 11.03 -5.68 2.73
C SER A 50 11.19 -7.18 2.61
N TRP A 51 10.90 -7.70 1.40
CA TRP A 51 10.97 -9.12 1.06
C TRP A 51 11.60 -9.30 -0.32
N LYS A 52 12.55 -10.21 -0.42
CA LYS A 52 13.08 -10.68 -1.71
C LYS A 52 12.10 -11.65 -2.34
N ALA A 53 11.58 -11.30 -3.51
CA ALA A 53 10.79 -12.21 -4.34
C ALA A 53 11.73 -13.18 -5.05
N GLN A 54 11.48 -14.49 -4.95
CA GLN A 54 12.36 -15.53 -5.48
C GLN A 54 11.58 -16.59 -6.24
N SER A 55 12.23 -17.19 -7.23
CA SER A 55 11.74 -18.36 -7.94
C SER A 55 12.91 -19.27 -8.28
N GLY A 56 12.90 -20.54 -7.81
CA GLY A 56 13.96 -21.50 -8.06
C GLY A 56 15.37 -21.02 -7.66
N GLY A 57 15.49 -20.26 -6.56
CA GLY A 57 16.76 -19.69 -6.08
C GLY A 57 17.18 -18.37 -6.77
N THR A 58 16.46 -17.97 -7.82
CA THR A 58 16.72 -16.69 -8.51
C THR A 58 15.94 -15.56 -7.86
N VAL A 59 16.61 -14.43 -7.57
CA VAL A 59 15.97 -13.21 -7.07
C VAL A 59 15.27 -12.50 -8.24
N LEU A 60 13.96 -12.35 -8.14
CA LEU A 60 13.12 -11.66 -9.13
C LEU A 60 13.01 -10.16 -8.85
N GLY A 61 13.29 -9.76 -7.62
CA GLY A 61 13.24 -8.38 -7.19
C GLY A 61 13.01 -8.23 -5.70
N LEU A 62 12.75 -7.00 -5.29
CA LEU A 62 12.47 -6.64 -3.90
C LEU A 62 11.08 -6.02 -3.79
N PHE A 63 10.32 -6.45 -2.80
CA PHE A 63 9.03 -5.88 -2.44
C PHE A 63 9.18 -5.12 -1.13
N VAL A 64 8.82 -3.84 -1.10
CA VAL A 64 8.96 -2.96 0.05
C VAL A 64 7.61 -2.38 0.40
N VAL A 65 7.27 -2.35 1.69
CA VAL A 65 6.09 -1.68 2.24
C VAL A 65 6.52 -0.49 3.07
N ASP A 66 5.85 0.64 2.89
CA ASP A 66 6.09 1.84 3.68
C ASP A 66 4.78 2.62 3.84
N HIS A 67 4.83 3.72 4.59
CA HIS A 67 3.70 4.62 4.75
C HIS A 67 4.15 6.08 4.64
N VAL A 68 3.21 6.91 4.23
CA VAL A 68 3.33 8.37 4.28
C VAL A 68 2.10 8.95 4.98
N ILE A 69 2.23 10.15 5.52
CA ILE A 69 1.06 10.90 5.97
C ILE A 69 0.44 11.55 4.74
N GLY A 70 -0.87 11.36 4.55
CA GLY A 70 -1.65 12.13 3.58
C GLY A 70 -1.83 13.57 4.05
N LYS A 71 -3.05 14.00 4.34
CA LYS A 71 -3.29 15.27 5.02
C LYS A 71 -3.21 15.13 6.55
N HIS A 72 -3.84 14.09 7.09
CA HIS A 72 -3.96 13.84 8.53
C HIS A 72 -3.63 12.40 8.93
N LEU A 73 -3.86 11.44 8.06
CA LEU A 73 -3.79 10.01 8.33
C LEU A 73 -2.79 9.31 7.42
N TYR A 74 -2.41 8.09 7.79
CA TYR A 74 -1.45 7.31 7.02
C TYR A 74 -2.05 6.73 5.74
N ILE A 75 -1.22 6.73 4.70
CA ILE A 75 -1.39 6.02 3.45
C ILE A 75 -0.33 4.93 3.42
N ASP A 76 -0.74 3.66 3.49
CA ASP A 76 0.18 2.54 3.35
C ASP A 76 0.29 2.17 1.88
N TYR A 77 1.50 1.98 1.41
CA TYR A 77 1.79 1.66 0.02
C TYR A 77 2.92 0.65 -0.09
N SER A 78 3.03 0.02 -1.26
CA SER A 78 4.13 -0.87 -1.60
C SER A 78 4.82 -0.44 -2.87
N VAL A 79 6.12 -0.74 -2.94
CA VAL A 79 6.95 -0.57 -4.13
C VAL A 79 7.64 -1.89 -4.42
N ALA A 80 7.47 -2.38 -5.64
CA ALA A 80 8.21 -3.53 -6.14
C ALA A 80 9.34 -3.03 -7.06
N LEU A 81 10.55 -3.48 -6.79
CA LEU A 81 11.74 -3.17 -7.58
C LEU A 81 12.21 -4.41 -8.33
N ASP A 82 12.60 -4.25 -9.59
CA ASP A 82 13.28 -5.30 -10.35
C ASP A 82 14.73 -5.49 -9.88
N PRO A 83 15.46 -6.54 -10.34
CA PRO A 83 16.84 -6.74 -9.95
C PRO A 83 17.80 -5.60 -10.34
N GLY A 84 17.42 -4.74 -11.26
CA GLY A 84 18.16 -3.53 -11.66
C GLY A 84 17.85 -2.30 -10.81
N GLY A 85 16.97 -2.42 -9.79
CA GLY A 85 16.57 -1.31 -8.93
C GLY A 85 15.57 -0.33 -9.58
N ARG A 86 14.90 -0.75 -10.65
CA ARG A 86 13.83 0.02 -11.26
C ARG A 86 12.48 -0.36 -10.68
N ILE A 87 11.59 0.60 -10.60
CA ILE A 87 10.21 0.36 -10.13
C ILE A 87 9.50 -0.55 -11.14
N LYS A 88 9.05 -1.70 -10.65
CA LYS A 88 8.22 -2.65 -11.38
C LYS A 88 6.72 -2.36 -11.15
N ARG A 89 6.36 -1.97 -9.93
CA ARG A 89 4.98 -1.69 -9.54
C ARG A 89 4.92 -0.86 -8.27
N VAL A 90 3.90 -0.01 -8.17
CA VAL A 90 3.49 0.69 -6.94
C VAL A 90 2.01 0.40 -6.71
N ASP A 91 1.64 0.11 -5.47
CA ASP A 91 0.24 -0.09 -5.07
C ASP A 91 -0.06 0.67 -3.77
N ILE A 92 -1.26 1.22 -3.66
CA ILE A 92 -1.79 1.70 -2.40
C ILE A 92 -2.45 0.51 -1.69
N LEU A 93 -1.98 0.19 -0.49
CA LEU A 93 -2.46 -0.94 0.30
C LEU A 93 -3.65 -0.54 1.17
N GLN A 94 -3.51 0.59 1.85
CA GLN A 94 -4.56 1.13 2.70
C GLN A 94 -4.58 2.65 2.64
N TYR A 95 -5.78 3.21 2.53
CA TYR A 95 -6.02 4.64 2.51
C TYR A 95 -6.99 5.00 3.63
N ARG A 96 -6.60 5.93 4.49
CA ARG A 96 -7.37 6.29 5.70
C ARG A 96 -7.97 7.68 5.63
N GLU A 97 -7.57 8.49 4.65
CA GLU A 97 -8.10 9.84 4.46
C GLU A 97 -9.49 9.80 3.81
N SER A 98 -10.28 10.84 4.05
CA SER A 98 -11.61 10.99 3.44
C SER A 98 -11.56 11.49 1.99
N TYR A 99 -10.46 12.16 1.60
CA TYR A 99 -10.27 12.76 0.28
C TYR A 99 -8.90 12.38 -0.29
N GLY A 100 -8.77 12.43 -1.62
CA GLY A 100 -7.49 12.17 -2.30
C GLY A 100 -7.21 10.70 -2.59
N GLY A 101 -8.23 9.85 -2.52
CA GLY A 101 -8.13 8.42 -2.83
C GLY A 101 -7.77 8.11 -4.28
N GLU A 102 -7.76 9.11 -5.16
CA GLU A 102 -7.40 9.00 -6.57
C GLU A 102 -5.92 8.60 -6.77
N VAL A 103 -5.06 8.73 -5.75
CA VAL A 103 -3.68 8.21 -5.77
C VAL A 103 -3.61 6.68 -5.93
N ARG A 104 -4.72 5.97 -5.73
CA ARG A 104 -4.84 4.52 -5.99
C ARG A 104 -5.11 4.17 -7.45
N GLU A 105 -5.47 5.15 -8.28
CA GLU A 105 -5.80 4.91 -9.68
C GLU A 105 -4.62 4.30 -10.42
N THR A 106 -4.87 3.16 -11.08
CA THR A 106 -3.83 2.41 -11.80
C THR A 106 -3.10 3.28 -12.81
N SER A 107 -3.81 4.17 -13.50
CA SER A 107 -3.23 5.10 -14.47
C SER A 107 -2.27 6.10 -13.84
N TRP A 108 -2.52 6.52 -12.59
CA TRP A 108 -1.62 7.41 -11.88
C TRP A 108 -0.39 6.64 -11.36
N LEU A 109 -0.60 5.48 -10.77
CA LEU A 109 0.47 4.61 -10.25
C LEU A 109 1.39 4.08 -11.37
N ALA A 110 0.88 3.88 -12.58
CA ALA A 110 1.66 3.44 -13.74
C ALA A 110 2.79 4.41 -14.11
N GLN A 111 2.71 5.69 -13.74
CA GLN A 111 3.75 6.68 -14.02
C GLN A 111 5.07 6.39 -13.31
N PHE A 112 5.05 5.62 -12.21
CA PHE A 112 6.23 5.24 -11.47
C PHE A 112 7.00 4.09 -12.12
N VAL A 113 6.33 3.27 -12.95
CA VAL A 113 6.92 2.06 -13.55
C VAL A 113 8.13 2.43 -14.42
N GLY A 114 9.22 1.70 -14.26
CA GLY A 114 10.48 1.91 -14.97
C GLY A 114 11.36 3.02 -14.40
N LYS A 115 10.88 3.84 -13.48
CA LYS A 115 11.69 4.87 -12.82
C LYS A 115 12.71 4.24 -11.86
N SER A 116 13.81 4.95 -11.65
CA SER A 116 14.94 4.52 -10.81
C SER A 116 15.43 5.67 -9.95
N GLY A 117 16.49 5.44 -9.16
CA GLY A 117 17.13 6.49 -8.38
C GLY A 117 17.66 7.69 -9.17
N ALA A 118 17.81 7.54 -10.49
CA ALA A 118 18.21 8.64 -11.40
C ALA A 118 17.01 9.48 -11.88
N SER A 119 15.77 9.04 -11.63
CA SER A 119 14.55 9.75 -12.03
C SER A 119 14.28 10.93 -11.08
N ALA A 120 13.68 11.99 -11.60
CA ALA A 120 13.35 13.18 -10.80
C ALA A 120 12.38 12.85 -9.66
N LEU A 121 11.36 12.03 -9.95
CA LEU A 121 10.28 11.66 -9.04
C LEU A 121 9.74 12.91 -8.34
N LYS A 122 9.20 13.79 -9.14
CA LYS A 122 8.69 15.07 -8.70
C LYS A 122 7.35 15.36 -9.36
N VAL A 123 6.36 15.71 -8.53
CA VAL A 123 5.03 16.14 -9.01
C VAL A 123 5.18 17.40 -9.85
N ASP A 124 4.38 17.49 -10.91
CA ASP A 124 4.41 18.54 -11.95
C ASP A 124 5.70 18.58 -12.81
N GLN A 125 6.57 17.58 -12.65
CA GLN A 125 7.74 17.41 -13.52
C GLN A 125 7.65 16.08 -14.31
N ASP A 126 7.78 14.94 -13.64
CA ASP A 126 7.73 13.60 -14.23
C ASP A 126 6.64 12.70 -13.61
N ILE A 127 5.90 13.23 -12.62
CA ILE A 127 4.69 12.65 -12.05
C ILE A 127 3.58 13.70 -12.12
N ARG A 128 2.45 13.35 -12.71
CA ARG A 128 1.28 14.24 -12.78
C ARG A 128 0.67 14.44 -11.40
N ASN A 129 0.31 15.66 -11.10
CA ASN A 129 -0.51 15.98 -9.94
C ASN A 129 -1.95 15.45 -10.11
N ILE A 130 -2.63 15.24 -9.01
CA ILE A 130 -4.07 14.94 -8.99
C ILE A 130 -4.77 16.14 -8.36
N SER A 131 -5.65 16.79 -9.15
CA SER A 131 -6.48 17.87 -8.65
C SER A 131 -7.38 17.35 -7.52
N GLY A 132 -7.37 18.05 -6.38
CA GLY A 132 -8.08 17.60 -5.18
C GLY A 132 -7.32 16.60 -4.29
N ALA A 133 -6.20 16.03 -4.79
CA ALA A 133 -5.36 15.09 -4.05
C ALA A 133 -3.88 15.50 -4.02
N THR A 134 -3.59 16.79 -4.11
CA THR A 134 -2.23 17.34 -4.23
C THR A 134 -1.29 16.86 -3.13
N LEU A 135 -1.70 16.93 -1.86
CA LEU A 135 -0.86 16.47 -0.74
C LEU A 135 -0.56 14.97 -0.83
N SER A 136 -1.56 14.14 -1.11
CA SER A 136 -1.37 12.70 -1.26
C SER A 136 -0.44 12.38 -2.43
N SER A 137 -0.58 13.07 -3.58
CA SER A 137 0.30 12.91 -4.74
C SER A 137 1.75 13.23 -4.40
N HIS A 138 2.00 14.36 -3.73
CA HIS A 138 3.34 14.76 -3.31
C HIS A 138 3.94 13.76 -2.30
N HIS A 139 3.21 13.42 -1.25
CA HIS A 139 3.73 12.57 -0.18
C HIS A 139 3.99 11.13 -0.65
N VAL A 140 3.11 10.56 -1.48
CA VAL A 140 3.35 9.23 -2.08
C VAL A 140 4.57 9.29 -3.00
N THR A 141 4.70 10.32 -3.84
CA THR A 141 5.86 10.48 -4.73
C THR A 141 7.17 10.59 -3.96
N GLU A 142 7.22 11.38 -2.90
CA GLU A 142 8.39 11.50 -2.03
C GLU A 142 8.69 10.18 -1.28
N GLY A 143 7.65 9.47 -0.87
CA GLY A 143 7.79 8.15 -0.26
C GLY A 143 8.41 7.12 -1.21
N VAL A 144 7.93 7.06 -2.44
CA VAL A 144 8.50 6.19 -3.48
C VAL A 144 9.96 6.56 -3.76
N LYS A 145 10.27 7.85 -3.86
CA LYS A 145 11.65 8.33 -4.03
C LYS A 145 12.56 7.91 -2.88
N ARG A 146 12.08 7.99 -1.65
CA ARG A 146 12.81 7.53 -0.46
C ARG A 146 13.11 6.03 -0.51
N ILE A 147 12.15 5.20 -0.95
CA ILE A 147 12.35 3.76 -1.13
C ILE A 147 13.45 3.50 -2.17
N LEU A 148 13.42 4.18 -3.32
CA LEU A 148 14.46 4.04 -4.34
C LEU A 148 15.85 4.42 -3.83
N ALA A 149 15.94 5.49 -3.03
CA ALA A 149 17.21 5.91 -2.42
C ALA A 149 17.75 4.87 -1.43
N ALA A 150 16.87 4.23 -0.65
CA ALA A 150 17.25 3.26 0.36
C ALA A 150 17.54 1.86 -0.22
N TYR A 151 16.77 1.42 -1.21
CA TYR A 151 16.75 0.03 -1.68
C TYR A 151 17.17 -0.17 -3.14
N GLY A 152 17.16 0.87 -3.97
CA GLY A 152 17.38 0.74 -5.40
C GLY A 152 18.71 0.09 -5.79
N ASN A 153 19.75 0.26 -4.98
CA ASN A 153 21.08 -0.34 -5.21
C ASN A 153 21.30 -1.70 -4.49
N HIS A 154 20.31 -2.19 -3.73
CA HIS A 154 20.46 -3.34 -2.83
C HIS A 154 19.52 -4.51 -3.18
N VAL A 155 18.97 -4.54 -4.38
CA VAL A 155 17.97 -5.56 -4.78
C VAL A 155 18.62 -6.94 -5.01
N ARG A 156 19.89 -6.99 -5.36
CA ARG A 156 20.64 -8.22 -5.68
C ARG A 156 21.09 -8.98 -4.46
#